data_b0e663afd53559c7efd8513984796c97
#
_entry.id   b0e663afd53559c7efd8513984796c97
#
_cell.length_a   1.000
_cell.length_b   1.000
_cell.length_c   1.000
_cell.angle_alpha   90.00
_cell.angle_beta   90.00
_cell.angle_gamma   90.00
#
_symmetry.space_group_name_H-M   'P 1'
#
loop_
_entity.id
_entity.type
_entity.pdbx_description
1 polymer ?
#
loop_
_entity_poly.entity_id
_entity_poly.type
_entity_poly.pdbx_seq_one_letter_code
_entity_poly.pdbx_strand_id
1 'polypeptide(L)'
;MPTAPTTARAQFSIQRTYAASIDEAWALWTTKPGIESWWGPEGFDVTVTSLDLRPGGDLIYLMTAVAPEQVAFMKRAGMPLTSECKVTYTEVSPPSRLAYKTLADFVPGVAPYEVATVVELKATADGVKLTITFDALHDDVWTERARAGHESQMRKLDALLAAQSKGVHS
;
A
#
# COMPACT_ATOMS: atom_id res chain seq x y z
N MET A 1 -23.00 27.07 -4.13
CA MET A 1 -22.32 26.81 -4.08
C MET A 1 -21.70 26.22 -4.20
N PRO A 2 -21.33 26.19 -4.39
CA PRO A 2 -20.70 25.49 -4.65
C PRO A 2 -19.93 24.96 -4.13
N THR A 3 -19.85 24.38 -4.14
CA THR A 3 -19.18 23.85 -3.75
C THR A 3 -18.15 23.50 -3.90
N ALA A 4 -17.67 23.52 -3.78
CA ALA A 4 -16.73 23.18 -3.78
C ALA A 4 -16.02 22.52 -4.00
N PRO A 5 -15.60 22.35 -4.26
CA PRO A 5 -14.87 21.69 -4.58
C PRO A 5 -14.06 21.18 -4.23
N THR A 6 -14.38 20.85 -4.14
CA THR A 6 -13.84 20.40 -3.85
C THR A 6 -12.88 19.99 -4.07
N THR A 7 -12.44 20.12 -4.11
CA THR A 7 -11.21 19.84 -4.14
C THR A 7 -10.92 18.43 -4.03
N ALA A 8 -11.54 17.62 -4.76
CA ALA A 8 -11.08 16.28 -4.98
C ALA A 8 -9.67 16.38 -5.50
N ARG A 9 -8.71 15.79 -4.83
CA ARG A 9 -7.35 15.73 -5.33
C ARG A 9 -7.34 14.92 -6.61
N ALA A 10 -6.40 15.20 -7.48
CA ALA A 10 -6.11 14.33 -8.60
C ALA A 10 -5.83 12.93 -8.07
N GLN A 11 -6.17 11.94 -8.83
CA GLN A 11 -5.94 10.55 -8.47
C GLN A 11 -5.16 9.85 -9.56
N PHE A 12 -4.43 8.81 -9.18
CA PHE A 12 -3.77 7.96 -10.18
C PHE A 12 -3.96 6.51 -9.76
N SER A 13 -3.83 5.63 -10.75
CA SER A 13 -4.09 4.20 -10.54
C SER A 13 -2.97 3.35 -11.08
N ILE A 14 -2.80 2.19 -10.44
CA ILE A 14 -1.88 1.15 -10.88
C ILE A 14 -2.72 -0.10 -11.08
N GLN A 15 -2.56 -0.76 -12.22
CA GLN A 15 -3.27 -2.00 -12.51
C GLN A 15 -2.29 -3.14 -12.73
N ARG A 16 -2.66 -4.32 -12.23
CA ARG A 16 -1.89 -5.55 -12.41
C ARG A 16 -2.85 -6.71 -12.60
N THR A 17 -2.41 -7.73 -13.31
CA THR A 17 -3.14 -8.99 -13.43
C THR A 17 -2.23 -10.12 -12.97
N TYR A 18 -2.79 -11.06 -12.22
CA TYR A 18 -2.02 -12.16 -11.65
C TYR A 18 -2.73 -13.48 -11.89
N ALA A 19 -1.94 -14.55 -12.04
CA ALA A 19 -2.44 -15.92 -12.13
C ALA A 19 -2.67 -16.47 -10.72
N ALA A 20 -3.51 -15.79 -9.95
CA ALA A 20 -3.84 -16.16 -8.57
C ALA A 20 -5.34 -15.99 -8.39
N SER A 21 -5.91 -16.65 -7.39
CA SER A 21 -7.33 -16.47 -7.10
C SER A 21 -7.58 -15.10 -6.45
N ILE A 22 -8.82 -14.64 -6.54
CA ILE A 22 -9.21 -13.40 -5.88
C ILE A 22 -9.07 -13.54 -4.35
N ASP A 23 -9.32 -14.72 -3.82
CA ASP A 23 -9.18 -14.97 -2.38
C ASP A 23 -7.73 -14.93 -1.93
N GLU A 24 -6.82 -15.46 -2.73
CA GLU A 24 -5.38 -15.37 -2.44
C GLU A 24 -4.92 -13.90 -2.44
N ALA A 25 -5.34 -13.14 -3.44
CA ALA A 25 -5.01 -11.73 -3.52
C ALA A 25 -5.59 -10.95 -2.34
N TRP A 26 -6.84 -11.23 -1.98
CA TRP A 26 -7.49 -10.58 -0.85
C TRP A 26 -6.72 -10.83 0.45
N ALA A 27 -6.28 -12.08 0.68
CA ALA A 27 -5.54 -12.44 1.88
C ALA A 27 -4.21 -11.67 2.00
N LEU A 28 -3.57 -11.37 0.88
CA LEU A 28 -2.32 -10.59 0.89
C LEU A 28 -2.51 -9.16 1.37
N TRP A 29 -3.73 -8.63 1.28
CA TRP A 29 -4.06 -7.28 1.70
C TRP A 29 -4.69 -7.24 3.09
N THR A 30 -5.18 -8.37 3.62
CA THR A 30 -6.09 -8.35 4.77
C THR A 30 -5.69 -9.27 5.91
N THR A 31 -4.60 -10.00 5.79
CA THR A 31 -4.11 -10.85 6.89
C THR A 31 -2.73 -10.41 7.32
N LYS A 32 -2.40 -10.67 8.59
CA LYS A 32 -1.08 -10.33 9.12
C LYS A 32 0.04 -10.97 8.28
N PRO A 33 0.07 -12.30 8.07
CA PRO A 33 1.14 -12.88 7.27
C PRO A 33 1.12 -12.41 5.82
N GLY A 34 -0.06 -12.16 5.25
CA GLY A 34 -0.17 -11.62 3.89
C GLY A 34 0.48 -10.27 3.77
N ILE A 35 0.10 -9.35 4.64
CA ILE A 35 0.65 -7.98 4.66
C ILE A 35 2.16 -8.02 4.89
N GLU A 36 2.61 -8.77 5.86
CA GLU A 36 4.05 -8.85 6.18
C GLU A 36 4.89 -9.39 5.04
N SER A 37 4.27 -10.13 4.11
CA SER A 37 5.01 -10.76 3.02
C SER A 37 5.44 -9.79 1.91
N TRP A 38 4.80 -8.62 1.79
CA TRP A 38 5.10 -7.74 0.65
C TRP A 38 4.94 -6.23 0.89
N TRP A 39 4.29 -5.80 1.97
CA TRP A 39 4.08 -4.36 2.20
C TRP A 39 5.42 -3.63 2.44
N GLY A 40 5.39 -2.32 2.17
CA GLY A 40 6.58 -1.49 2.25
C GLY A 40 7.36 -1.51 0.94
N PRO A 41 8.11 -0.46 0.64
CA PRO A 41 8.92 -0.43 -0.57
C PRO A 41 10.07 -1.43 -0.50
N GLU A 42 10.70 -1.68 -1.63
CA GLU A 42 11.85 -2.58 -1.70
C GLU A 42 12.93 -2.15 -0.71
N GLY A 43 13.50 -3.11 -0.02
CA GLY A 43 14.53 -2.85 0.98
C GLY A 43 14.01 -2.61 2.39
N PHE A 44 12.69 -2.71 2.59
CA PHE A 44 12.06 -2.57 3.90
C PHE A 44 11.26 -3.81 4.23
N ASP A 45 11.24 -4.17 5.51
CA ASP A 45 10.38 -5.23 6.05
C ASP A 45 9.25 -4.62 6.85
N VAL A 46 8.13 -5.31 6.90
CA VAL A 46 6.94 -4.88 7.63
C VAL A 46 6.58 -5.91 8.69
N THR A 47 6.31 -5.43 9.90
CA THR A 47 5.79 -6.23 11.00
C THR A 47 4.46 -5.64 11.44
N VAL A 48 3.38 -6.41 11.36
CA VAL A 48 2.05 -5.94 11.77
C VAL A 48 1.91 -6.08 13.27
N THR A 49 1.63 -4.98 13.95
CA THR A 49 1.44 -4.98 15.41
C THR A 49 -0.03 -4.98 15.80
N SER A 50 -0.91 -4.49 14.93
CA SER A 50 -2.35 -4.50 15.17
C SER A 50 -3.09 -4.52 13.84
N LEU A 51 -4.15 -5.30 13.76
CA LEU A 51 -4.98 -5.38 12.54
C LEU A 51 -6.44 -5.48 12.96
N ASP A 52 -7.20 -4.42 12.73
CA ASP A 52 -8.63 -4.35 12.99
C ASP A 52 -9.34 -4.12 11.64
N LEU A 53 -9.67 -5.21 10.97
CA LEU A 53 -10.17 -5.18 9.59
C LEU A 53 -11.67 -4.91 9.54
N ARG A 54 -12.02 -3.62 9.70
CA ARG A 54 -13.41 -3.16 9.61
C ARG A 54 -13.40 -1.65 9.33
N PRO A 55 -14.49 -1.10 8.78
CA PRO A 55 -14.56 0.36 8.62
C PRO A 55 -14.37 1.04 9.98
N GLY A 56 -13.47 2.01 10.03
CA GLY A 56 -13.08 2.70 11.26
C GLY A 56 -11.99 2.00 12.06
N GLY A 57 -11.63 0.75 11.70
CA GLY A 57 -10.53 0.04 12.34
C GLY A 57 -9.17 0.45 11.78
N ASP A 58 -8.12 0.17 12.52
CA ASP A 58 -6.76 0.56 12.13
C ASP A 58 -5.88 -0.66 11.87
N LEU A 59 -5.00 -0.50 10.89
CA LEU A 59 -3.84 -1.36 10.70
C LEU A 59 -2.62 -0.58 11.19
N ILE A 60 -1.89 -1.14 12.14
CA ILE A 60 -0.67 -0.53 12.66
C ILE A 60 0.49 -1.49 12.38
N TYR A 61 1.54 -0.98 11.78
CA TYR A 61 2.68 -1.81 11.42
C TYR A 61 3.99 -1.04 11.57
N LEU A 62 5.07 -1.79 11.76
CA LEU A 62 6.42 -1.25 11.79
C LEU A 62 7.08 -1.50 10.44
N MET A 63 7.71 -0.48 9.90
CA MET A 63 8.45 -0.58 8.64
C MET A 63 9.92 -0.37 8.95
N THR A 64 10.76 -1.36 8.66
CA THR A 64 12.17 -1.35 9.02
C THR A 64 13.04 -1.46 7.78
N ALA A 65 14.03 -0.55 7.66
CA ALA A 65 15.01 -0.62 6.59
C ALA A 65 15.93 -1.81 6.83
N VAL A 66 16.06 -2.70 5.85
CA VAL A 66 16.89 -3.91 5.97
C VAL A 66 17.92 -4.05 4.85
N ALA A 67 17.64 -3.56 3.64
CA ALA A 67 18.61 -3.59 2.57
C ALA A 67 19.77 -2.62 2.87
N PRO A 68 21.03 -3.00 2.58
CA PRO A 68 22.18 -2.14 2.92
C PRO A 68 22.07 -0.71 2.41
N GLU A 69 21.55 -0.51 1.20
CA GLU A 69 21.40 0.83 0.61
C GLU A 69 20.38 1.66 1.38
N GLN A 70 19.28 1.03 1.81
CA GLN A 70 18.24 1.72 2.57
C GLN A 70 18.71 2.06 3.96
N VAL A 71 19.42 1.12 4.60
CA VAL A 71 20.00 1.35 5.93
C VAL A 71 20.99 2.53 5.86
N ALA A 72 21.86 2.53 4.86
CA ALA A 72 22.84 3.61 4.69
C ALA A 72 22.17 4.95 4.45
N PHE A 73 21.14 4.97 3.61
CA PHE A 73 20.38 6.20 3.32
C PHE A 73 19.73 6.76 4.61
N MET A 74 19.05 5.90 5.38
CA MET A 74 18.37 6.35 6.61
C MET A 74 19.38 6.89 7.61
N LYS A 75 20.52 6.24 7.76
CA LYS A 75 21.59 6.71 8.67
C LYS A 75 22.13 8.07 8.24
N ARG A 76 22.38 8.25 6.95
CA ARG A 76 22.87 9.54 6.43
C ARG A 76 21.84 10.66 6.62
N ALA A 77 20.58 10.33 6.50
CA ALA A 77 19.49 11.30 6.67
C ALA A 77 19.14 11.57 8.13
N GLY A 78 19.76 10.84 9.08
CA GLY A 78 19.45 10.97 10.49
C GLY A 78 18.08 10.44 10.86
N MET A 79 17.55 9.51 10.06
CA MET A 79 16.22 8.95 10.25
C MET A 79 16.30 7.60 10.97
N PRO A 80 15.29 7.24 11.78
CA PRO A 80 15.27 5.94 12.43
C PRO A 80 15.12 4.83 11.39
N LEU A 81 15.72 3.68 11.64
CA LEU A 81 15.61 2.52 10.74
C LEU A 81 14.22 1.90 10.77
N THR A 82 13.50 2.07 11.88
CA THR A 82 12.14 1.55 12.05
C THR A 82 11.17 2.69 12.28
N SER A 83 10.05 2.67 11.56
CA SER A 83 8.98 3.66 11.72
C SER A 83 7.66 2.95 11.93
N GLU A 84 6.82 3.50 12.81
CA GLU A 84 5.46 3.00 12.98
C GLU A 84 4.55 3.69 11.97
N CYS A 85 3.73 2.89 11.31
CA CYS A 85 2.80 3.39 10.29
C CYS A 85 1.39 2.94 10.65
N LYS A 86 0.41 3.77 10.30
CA LYS A 86 -0.99 3.47 10.56
C LYS A 86 -1.82 3.80 9.34
N VAL A 87 -2.75 2.90 9.00
CA VAL A 87 -3.82 3.18 8.06
C VAL A 87 -5.15 2.94 8.75
N THR A 88 -6.18 3.69 8.37
CA THR A 88 -7.52 3.51 8.90
C THR A 88 -8.43 3.05 7.76
N TYR A 89 -9.08 1.91 7.95
CA TYR A 89 -9.97 1.36 6.93
C TYR A 89 -11.24 2.20 6.84
N THR A 90 -11.70 2.46 5.62
CA THR A 90 -12.95 3.17 5.36
C THR A 90 -13.98 2.26 4.71
N GLU A 91 -13.54 1.21 4.03
CA GLU A 91 -14.42 0.22 3.44
C GLU A 91 -13.75 -1.15 3.44
N VAL A 92 -14.48 -2.18 3.84
CA VAL A 92 -14.00 -3.57 3.79
C VAL A 92 -15.11 -4.41 3.19
N SER A 93 -14.99 -4.74 1.91
CA SER A 93 -15.99 -5.50 1.14
C SER A 93 -15.33 -6.73 0.52
N PRO A 94 -15.19 -7.82 1.28
CA PRO A 94 -14.51 -9.03 0.79
C PRO A 94 -15.24 -9.67 -0.39
N PRO A 95 -14.53 -10.23 -1.32
CA PRO A 95 -13.08 -10.18 -1.52
C PRO A 95 -12.68 -9.15 -2.59
N SER A 96 -13.52 -8.15 -2.85
CA SER A 96 -13.41 -7.32 -4.05
C SER A 96 -12.97 -5.87 -3.81
N ARG A 97 -13.20 -5.32 -2.62
CA ARG A 97 -12.92 -3.90 -2.42
C ARG A 97 -12.43 -3.61 -1.00
N LEU A 98 -11.34 -2.89 -0.92
CA LEU A 98 -10.75 -2.43 0.34
C LEU A 98 -10.38 -0.97 0.18
N ALA A 99 -10.81 -0.12 1.09
CA ALA A 99 -10.43 1.29 1.06
C ALA A 99 -9.88 1.69 2.42
N TYR A 100 -8.88 2.54 2.40
CA TYR A 100 -8.27 3.05 3.62
C TYR A 100 -7.69 4.43 3.38
N LYS A 101 -7.37 5.10 4.47
CA LYS A 101 -6.73 6.41 4.42
C LYS A 101 -5.50 6.42 5.30
N THR A 102 -4.51 7.20 4.89
CA THR A 102 -3.28 7.41 5.63
C THR A 102 -3.08 8.89 5.89
N LEU A 103 -2.37 9.21 6.96
CA LEU A 103 -2.06 10.59 7.28
C LEU A 103 -0.71 10.95 6.65
N ALA A 104 -0.72 11.97 5.80
CA ALA A 104 0.51 12.53 5.24
C ALA A 104 0.99 13.63 6.19
N ASP A 105 1.80 13.24 7.15
CA ASP A 105 2.30 14.15 8.20
C ASP A 105 3.83 14.26 8.19
N PHE A 106 4.44 13.78 7.11
CA PHE A 106 5.90 13.65 7.01
C PHE A 106 6.56 14.77 6.21
N VAL A 107 5.79 15.74 5.74
CA VAL A 107 6.33 16.81 4.89
C VAL A 107 6.58 18.05 5.74
N PRO A 108 7.85 18.51 5.85
CA PRO A 108 8.15 19.72 6.60
C PRO A 108 7.42 20.94 6.04
N GLY A 109 6.82 21.74 6.91
CA GLY A 109 6.14 22.96 6.52
C GLY A 109 4.76 22.80 5.93
N VAL A 110 4.25 21.57 5.84
CA VAL A 110 2.92 21.30 5.31
C VAL A 110 2.07 20.69 6.43
N ALA A 111 0.87 21.25 6.64
CA ALA A 111 -0.05 20.71 7.64
C ALA A 111 -0.44 19.29 7.27
N PRO A 112 -0.57 18.38 8.25
CA PRO A 112 -0.99 17.01 7.96
C PRO A 112 -2.33 16.95 7.25
N TYR A 113 -2.48 16.00 6.31
CA TYR A 113 -3.73 15.80 5.59
C TYR A 113 -3.89 14.30 5.27
N GLU A 114 -5.11 13.89 5.01
CA GLU A 114 -5.41 12.48 4.72
C GLU A 114 -5.31 12.18 3.24
N VAL A 115 -4.80 10.98 2.92
CA VAL A 115 -4.69 10.47 1.56
C VAL A 115 -5.47 9.17 1.50
N ALA A 116 -6.41 9.07 0.57
CA ALA A 116 -7.25 7.90 0.42
C ALA A 116 -6.65 6.94 -0.62
N THR A 117 -6.79 5.64 -0.35
CA THR A 117 -6.39 4.57 -1.26
C THR A 117 -7.54 3.58 -1.38
N VAL A 118 -7.84 3.16 -2.60
CA VAL A 118 -8.87 2.16 -2.88
C VAL A 118 -8.24 1.02 -3.64
N VAL A 119 -8.44 -0.19 -3.15
CA VAL A 119 -7.97 -1.43 -3.78
C VAL A 119 -9.18 -2.18 -4.29
N GLU A 120 -9.18 -2.51 -5.57
CA GLU A 120 -10.26 -3.27 -6.19
C GLU A 120 -9.71 -4.54 -6.81
N LEU A 121 -10.37 -5.66 -6.53
CA LEU A 121 -9.99 -6.96 -7.07
C LEU A 121 -11.16 -7.50 -7.88
N LYS A 122 -10.84 -8.00 -9.07
CA LYS A 122 -11.86 -8.58 -9.95
C LYS A 122 -11.35 -9.91 -10.48
N ALA A 123 -12.13 -10.96 -10.25
CA ALA A 123 -11.79 -12.27 -10.80
C ALA A 123 -11.85 -12.22 -12.33
N THR A 124 -10.88 -12.84 -12.98
CA THR A 124 -10.82 -12.95 -14.43
C THR A 124 -10.76 -14.42 -14.82
N ALA A 125 -10.85 -14.71 -16.12
CA ALA A 125 -10.76 -16.09 -16.61
C ALA A 125 -9.44 -16.75 -16.19
N ASP A 126 -8.35 -15.98 -16.13
CA ASP A 126 -7.01 -16.51 -15.88
C ASP A 126 -6.49 -16.20 -14.47
N GLY A 127 -7.27 -15.50 -13.65
CA GLY A 127 -6.79 -15.15 -12.33
C GLY A 127 -7.52 -13.97 -11.73
N VAL A 128 -6.80 -12.90 -11.39
CA VAL A 128 -7.37 -11.73 -10.74
C VAL A 128 -6.76 -10.45 -11.32
N LYS A 129 -7.60 -9.44 -11.49
CA LYS A 129 -7.17 -8.09 -11.84
C LYS A 129 -7.20 -7.22 -10.59
N LEU A 130 -6.07 -6.59 -10.29
CA LEU A 130 -5.89 -5.67 -9.17
C LEU A 130 -5.82 -4.25 -9.69
N THR A 131 -6.59 -3.35 -9.10
CA THR A 131 -6.52 -1.92 -9.38
C THR A 131 -6.36 -1.19 -8.06
N ILE A 132 -5.32 -0.38 -7.94
CA ILE A 132 -5.11 0.50 -6.80
C ILE A 132 -5.26 1.93 -7.27
N THR A 133 -6.15 2.68 -6.63
CA THR A 133 -6.36 4.09 -6.93
C THR A 133 -6.03 4.89 -5.67
N PHE A 134 -5.21 5.91 -5.78
CA PHE A 134 -4.83 6.71 -4.62
C PHE A 134 -4.74 8.19 -4.97
N ASP A 135 -4.93 9.02 -3.94
CA ASP A 135 -4.90 10.47 -4.07
C ASP A 135 -3.48 10.97 -4.33
N ALA A 136 -3.37 11.96 -5.21
CA ALA A 136 -2.12 12.71 -5.36
C ALA A 136 -1.81 13.45 -4.07
N LEU A 137 -0.55 13.70 -3.83
CA LEU A 137 -0.13 14.52 -2.69
C LEU A 137 -0.24 15.99 -3.05
N HIS A 138 0.23 16.87 -2.17
CA HIS A 138 0.04 18.31 -2.28
C HIS A 138 0.80 18.97 -3.44
N ASP A 139 1.83 18.30 -3.96
CA ASP A 139 2.56 18.81 -5.13
C ASP A 139 3.08 17.63 -5.97
N ASP A 140 3.60 17.98 -7.16
CA ASP A 140 4.03 16.97 -8.13
C ASP A 140 5.24 16.18 -7.67
N VAL A 141 6.16 16.80 -6.93
CA VAL A 141 7.38 16.14 -6.45
C VAL A 141 7.02 15.05 -5.46
N TRP A 142 6.19 15.36 -4.47
CA TRP A 142 5.77 14.40 -3.48
C TRP A 142 4.84 13.33 -4.06
N THR A 143 4.00 13.72 -5.02
CA THR A 143 3.13 12.78 -5.74
C THR A 143 3.97 11.75 -6.50
N GLU A 144 5.02 12.18 -7.19
CA GLU A 144 5.91 11.26 -7.90
C GLU A 144 6.67 10.34 -6.94
N ARG A 145 7.07 10.84 -5.78
CA ARG A 145 7.70 10.01 -4.74
C ARG A 145 6.75 8.96 -4.22
N ALA A 146 5.49 9.32 -3.98
CA ALA A 146 4.46 8.38 -3.54
C ALA A 146 4.20 7.32 -4.60
N ARG A 147 4.12 7.74 -5.87
CA ARG A 147 3.93 6.83 -6.99
C ARG A 147 5.09 5.84 -7.09
N ALA A 148 6.33 6.34 -6.98
CA ALA A 148 7.50 5.48 -7.02
C ALA A 148 7.51 4.49 -5.86
N GLY A 149 7.07 4.91 -4.66
CA GLY A 149 6.93 4.03 -3.51
C GLY A 149 5.91 2.93 -3.74
N HIS A 150 4.75 3.28 -4.32
CA HIS A 150 3.73 2.29 -4.65
C HIS A 150 4.22 1.33 -5.73
N GLU A 151 4.93 1.82 -6.76
CA GLU A 151 5.50 0.97 -7.79
C GLU A 151 6.54 0.00 -7.21
N SER A 152 7.37 0.49 -6.30
CA SER A 152 8.36 -0.33 -5.60
C SER A 152 7.68 -1.45 -4.81
N GLN A 153 6.63 -1.12 -4.07
CA GLN A 153 5.85 -2.09 -3.32
C GLN A 153 5.19 -3.11 -4.25
N MET A 154 4.66 -2.66 -5.39
CA MET A 154 4.03 -3.54 -6.37
C MET A 154 5.01 -4.53 -6.97
N ARG A 155 6.28 -4.14 -7.15
CA ARG A 155 7.30 -5.08 -7.63
C ARG A 155 7.50 -6.24 -6.65
N LYS A 156 7.40 -5.99 -5.36
CA LYS A 156 7.45 -7.06 -4.35
C LYS A 156 6.25 -8.00 -4.49
N LEU A 157 5.07 -7.44 -4.68
CA LEU A 157 3.86 -8.24 -4.89
C LEU A 157 3.96 -9.06 -6.18
N ASP A 158 4.44 -8.44 -7.27
CA ASP A 158 4.65 -9.14 -8.54
C ASP A 158 5.56 -10.36 -8.36
N ALA A 159 6.66 -10.17 -7.64
CA ALA A 159 7.63 -11.25 -7.40
C ALA A 159 7.03 -12.34 -6.51
N LEU A 160 6.30 -11.96 -5.49
CA LEU A 160 5.66 -12.91 -4.58
C LEU A 160 4.65 -13.80 -5.30
N LEU A 161 3.77 -13.20 -6.09
CA LEU A 161 2.75 -13.95 -6.80
C LEU A 161 3.33 -14.78 -7.96
N ALA A 162 4.40 -14.30 -8.60
CA ALA A 162 5.11 -15.09 -9.60
C ALA A 162 5.73 -16.35 -8.97
N ALA A 163 6.32 -16.22 -7.79
CA ALA A 163 6.90 -17.35 -7.07
C ALA A 163 5.82 -18.35 -6.64
N GLN A 164 4.67 -17.88 -6.16
CA GLN A 164 3.56 -18.76 -5.78
C GLN A 164 3.00 -19.51 -6.98
N SER A 165 2.87 -18.82 -8.12
CA SER A 165 2.38 -19.44 -9.35
C SER A 165 3.31 -20.57 -9.81
N LYS A 166 4.63 -20.36 -9.74
CA LYS A 166 5.61 -21.41 -10.08
C LYS A 166 5.53 -22.59 -9.13
N GLY A 167 5.32 -22.31 -7.85
CA GLY A 167 5.17 -23.37 -6.85
C GLY A 167 3.98 -24.29 -7.11
N VAL A 168 2.89 -23.73 -7.62
CA VAL A 168 1.66 -24.49 -7.92
C VAL A 168 1.87 -25.45 -9.09
N HIS A 169 2.78 -25.14 -10.00
CA HIS A 169 3.01 -25.94 -11.20
C HIS A 169 4.14 -26.98 -11.04
N SER A 170 4.77 -27.05 -9.91
CA SER A 170 5.84 -28.02 -9.67
C SER A 170 5.34 -29.37 -9.19
#